data_160e4590c786a52143fdb994c1a9fc70
#
_entry.id   160e4590c786a52143fdb994c1a9fc70
#
_cell.length_a   1.000
_cell.length_b   1.000
_cell.length_c   1.000
_cell.angle_alpha   90.00
_cell.angle_beta   90.00
_cell.angle_gamma   90.00
#
_symmetry.space_group_name_H-M   'P 1'
#
loop_
_entity.id
_entity.type
_entity.pdbx_description
1 polymer ?
#
loop_
_entity_poly.entity_id
_entity_poly.type
_entity_poly.pdbx_seq_one_letter_code
_entity_poly.pdbx_strand_id
1 'polypeptide(L)'
;MIKDKAYWNFKKKQAKERIKEYKKVIFSSNTFFRISLTILFTAIFLVLFFACGGTLYFYDTIVVDEFRGQDFQIHAIDVEQGDSTLIKLPNNQTMLIDAGERDMGEHVTAYVKNFLDGEGLEKLDYLVLTHPDSDHIGGAIDVLENIEVDTVFRPKVYTQEEAENMSGQISVSTTSTYAVLTSLIDEKQCNEVFSDNSISFYAGGCLIEFLSPAEDYYSESNEFSAVIMLTYQTKKFLFMGDADQTIEQSLIDRYG
;
A
#
# COMPACT_ATOMS: atom_id res chain seq x y z
N MET A 1 8.46 16.14 -14.31
CA MET A 1 7.74 15.71 -13.11
C MET A 1 8.78 15.36 -12.05
N ILE A 2 8.91 16.15 -10.99
CA ILE A 2 9.87 15.90 -9.90
C ILE A 2 9.08 15.12 -8.86
N LYS A 3 9.31 13.81 -8.75
CA LYS A 3 8.70 12.99 -7.71
C LYS A 3 9.07 13.55 -6.34
N ASP A 4 8.10 13.68 -5.45
CA ASP A 4 8.21 14.29 -4.14
C ASP A 4 9.33 13.64 -3.29
N LYS A 5 9.84 14.39 -2.31
CA LYS A 5 10.84 13.94 -1.34
C LYS A 5 10.33 12.71 -0.54
N ALA A 6 9.03 12.67 -0.24
CA ALA A 6 8.38 11.55 0.41
C ALA A 6 8.44 10.27 -0.43
N TYR A 7 8.14 10.34 -1.74
CA TYR A 7 8.27 9.23 -2.66
C TYR A 7 9.69 8.63 -2.66
N TRP A 8 10.72 9.49 -2.71
CA TRP A 8 12.11 9.00 -2.68
C TRP A 8 12.52 8.43 -1.33
N ASN A 9 12.01 8.98 -0.23
CA ASN A 9 12.23 8.43 1.11
C ASN A 9 11.57 7.07 1.24
N PHE A 10 10.34 6.91 0.78
CA PHE A 10 9.62 5.64 0.72
C PHE A 10 10.39 4.60 -0.11
N LYS A 11 10.83 4.94 -1.33
CA LYS A 11 11.64 4.03 -2.16
C LYS A 11 12.97 3.65 -1.48
N LYS A 12 13.62 4.60 -0.78
CA LYS A 12 14.85 4.31 -0.01
C LYS A 12 14.57 3.39 1.20
N LYS A 13 13.46 3.60 1.91
CA LYS A 13 13.05 2.76 3.03
C LYS A 13 12.75 1.35 2.53
N GLN A 14 11.94 1.20 1.47
CA GLN A 14 11.70 -0.09 0.82
C GLN A 14 13.00 -0.82 0.44
N ALA A 15 13.93 -0.11 -0.21
CA ALA A 15 15.19 -0.73 -0.61
C ALA A 15 16.00 -1.22 0.62
N LYS A 16 15.96 -0.46 1.74
CA LYS A 16 16.62 -0.86 2.99
C LYS A 16 15.96 -2.08 3.63
N GLU A 17 14.64 -2.13 3.69
CA GLU A 17 13.90 -3.29 4.23
C GLU A 17 14.10 -4.53 3.35
N ARG A 18 14.05 -4.40 2.03
CA ARG A 18 14.42 -5.48 1.11
C ARG A 18 15.81 -6.04 1.39
N ILE A 19 16.82 -5.15 1.56
CA ILE A 19 18.20 -5.58 1.88
C ILE A 19 18.25 -6.28 3.25
N LYS A 20 17.45 -5.84 4.22
CA LYS A 20 17.41 -6.44 5.56
C LYS A 20 16.76 -7.84 5.52
N GLU A 21 15.67 -8.00 4.78
CA GLU A 21 15.03 -9.30 4.55
C GLU A 21 15.96 -10.25 3.80
N TYR A 22 16.61 -9.80 2.72
CA TYR A 22 17.64 -10.59 2.05
C TYR A 22 18.75 -11.05 2.98
N LYS A 23 19.26 -10.15 3.84
CA LYS A 23 20.29 -10.53 4.80
C LYS A 23 19.80 -11.59 5.78
N LYS A 24 18.55 -11.50 6.25
CA LYS A 24 17.94 -12.47 7.16
C LYS A 24 17.82 -13.85 6.48
N VAL A 25 17.37 -13.89 5.21
CA VAL A 25 17.28 -15.14 4.42
C VAL A 25 18.67 -15.72 4.17
N ILE A 26 19.62 -14.90 3.71
CA ILE A 26 20.99 -15.34 3.38
C ILE A 26 21.75 -15.86 4.62
N PHE A 27 21.54 -15.26 5.80
CA PHE A 27 22.26 -15.60 7.02
C PHE A 27 21.52 -16.52 7.99
N SER A 28 20.35 -17.10 7.62
CA SER A 28 19.73 -18.14 8.42
C SER A 28 20.56 -19.44 8.34
N SER A 29 20.73 -20.11 9.48
CA SER A 29 21.66 -21.24 9.62
C SER A 29 21.36 -22.44 8.70
N ASN A 30 20.09 -22.63 8.30
CA ASN A 30 19.69 -23.71 7.38
C ASN A 30 19.89 -23.36 5.90
N THR A 31 20.04 -22.09 5.57
CA THR A 31 20.15 -21.57 4.21
C THR A 31 21.62 -21.51 3.78
N PHE A 32 22.55 -21.31 4.74
CA PHE A 32 23.97 -21.15 4.43
C PHE A 32 24.59 -22.35 3.69
N PHE A 33 24.20 -23.57 4.06
CA PHE A 33 24.70 -24.79 3.42
C PHE A 33 24.12 -25.00 2.00
N ARG A 34 22.87 -24.62 1.79
CA ARG A 34 22.21 -24.65 0.47
C ARG A 34 22.78 -23.58 -0.46
N ILE A 35 23.08 -22.38 0.05
CA ILE A 35 23.66 -21.27 -0.71
C ILE A 35 25.07 -21.59 -1.21
N SER A 36 25.90 -22.26 -0.43
CA SER A 36 27.28 -22.58 -0.83
C SER A 36 27.34 -23.54 -2.06
N LEU A 37 26.38 -24.45 -2.18
CA LEU A 37 26.29 -25.36 -3.35
C LEU A 37 25.58 -24.69 -4.54
N THR A 38 24.62 -23.80 -4.26
CA THR A 38 23.85 -23.08 -5.29
C THR A 38 24.65 -21.92 -5.90
N ILE A 39 25.53 -21.25 -5.13
CA ILE A 39 26.36 -20.14 -5.63
C ILE A 39 27.27 -20.57 -6.80
N LEU A 40 27.80 -21.78 -6.76
CA LEU A 40 28.63 -22.27 -7.85
C LEU A 40 27.81 -22.54 -9.12
N PHE A 41 26.62 -23.10 -8.98
CA PHE A 41 25.70 -23.35 -10.11
C PHE A 41 25.01 -22.07 -10.59
N THR A 42 24.69 -21.11 -9.68
CA THR A 42 24.06 -19.83 -10.06
C THR A 42 25.04 -18.86 -10.69
N ALA A 43 26.33 -18.89 -10.38
CA ALA A 43 27.32 -18.08 -11.09
C ALA A 43 27.38 -18.44 -12.58
N ILE A 44 27.32 -19.74 -12.90
CA ILE A 44 27.29 -20.22 -14.30
C ILE A 44 25.93 -19.93 -14.95
N PHE A 45 24.85 -20.11 -14.22
CA PHE A 45 23.49 -19.83 -14.71
C PHE A 45 23.22 -18.33 -14.89
N LEU A 46 23.72 -17.46 -13.98
CA LEU A 46 23.61 -16.00 -14.09
C LEU A 46 24.33 -15.45 -15.33
N VAL A 47 25.51 -15.99 -15.66
CA VAL A 47 26.21 -15.60 -16.89
C VAL A 47 25.41 -15.97 -18.13
N LEU A 48 24.75 -17.12 -18.14
CA LEU A 48 23.87 -17.56 -19.24
C LEU A 48 22.52 -16.83 -19.24
N PHE A 49 21.99 -16.47 -18.08
CA PHE A 49 20.69 -15.83 -17.91
C PHE A 49 20.73 -14.31 -18.18
N PHE A 50 21.81 -13.61 -17.81
CA PHE A 50 22.04 -12.20 -18.19
C PHE A 50 22.17 -12.02 -19.70
N ALA A 51 22.65 -13.03 -20.41
CA ALA A 51 22.70 -13.04 -21.86
C ALA A 51 21.30 -13.16 -22.53
N CYS A 52 20.27 -13.60 -21.78
CA CYS A 52 18.93 -13.88 -22.28
C CYS A 52 17.81 -12.97 -21.69
N GLY A 53 18.12 -11.91 -20.97
CA GLY A 53 17.16 -10.90 -20.51
C GLY A 53 16.23 -11.28 -19.34
N GLY A 54 16.61 -12.28 -18.54
CA GLY A 54 15.72 -12.88 -17.54
C GLY A 54 15.80 -12.37 -16.10
N THR A 55 16.02 -11.10 -15.85
CA THR A 55 16.23 -10.53 -14.50
C THR A 55 14.99 -10.52 -13.58
N LEU A 56 13.80 -10.66 -14.13
CA LEU A 56 12.54 -10.60 -13.36
C LEU A 56 12.12 -11.94 -12.75
N TYR A 57 12.44 -13.05 -13.39
CA TYR A 57 11.93 -14.38 -13.01
C TYR A 57 12.53 -14.94 -11.69
N PHE A 58 13.75 -14.53 -11.34
CA PHE A 58 14.46 -15.08 -10.17
C PHE A 58 14.01 -14.44 -8.85
N TYR A 59 13.49 -13.22 -8.92
CA TYR A 59 13.07 -12.46 -7.76
C TYR A 59 11.80 -13.03 -7.13
N ASP A 60 10.83 -13.38 -7.97
CA ASP A 60 9.52 -13.86 -7.52
C ASP A 60 9.59 -15.25 -6.85
N THR A 61 10.52 -16.11 -7.29
CA THR A 61 10.53 -17.49 -6.82
C THR A 61 11.14 -17.66 -5.42
N ILE A 62 12.15 -16.87 -5.06
CA ILE A 62 12.87 -17.05 -3.77
C ILE A 62 12.14 -16.35 -2.63
N VAL A 63 11.62 -15.14 -2.86
CA VAL A 63 10.95 -14.36 -1.82
C VAL A 63 9.56 -14.95 -1.51
N VAL A 64 8.86 -15.41 -2.55
CA VAL A 64 7.52 -16.02 -2.39
C VAL A 64 7.58 -17.37 -1.66
N ASP A 65 8.63 -18.18 -1.84
CA ASP A 65 8.75 -19.47 -1.16
C ASP A 65 9.03 -19.36 0.35
N GLU A 66 9.69 -18.29 0.82
CA GLU A 66 9.95 -18.09 2.25
C GLU A 66 8.66 -17.89 3.04
N PHE A 67 7.67 -17.24 2.43
CA PHE A 67 6.39 -16.93 3.07
C PHE A 67 5.26 -17.92 2.69
N ARG A 68 5.57 -18.98 1.96
CA ARG A 68 4.58 -19.98 1.57
C ARG A 68 4.01 -20.70 2.80
N GLY A 69 2.69 -20.59 2.99
CA GLY A 69 1.99 -21.21 4.11
C GLY A 69 2.09 -20.43 5.42
N GLN A 70 2.62 -19.23 5.40
CA GLN A 70 2.50 -18.30 6.52
C GLN A 70 1.11 -17.65 6.54
N ASP A 71 0.77 -17.12 7.70
CA ASP A 71 -0.56 -16.59 7.97
C ASP A 71 -0.79 -15.26 7.22
N PHE A 72 -1.64 -15.32 6.20
CA PHE A 72 -2.11 -14.19 5.43
C PHE A 72 -3.61 -14.03 5.71
N GLN A 73 -4.02 -12.87 6.19
CA GLN A 73 -5.40 -12.61 6.59
C GLN A 73 -5.92 -11.34 5.91
N ILE A 74 -7.20 -11.36 5.54
CA ILE A 74 -7.96 -10.19 5.10
C ILE A 74 -9.23 -10.13 5.93
N HIS A 75 -9.43 -9.02 6.62
CA HIS A 75 -10.57 -8.74 7.48
C HIS A 75 -11.38 -7.60 6.89
N ALA A 76 -12.59 -7.87 6.44
CA ALA A 76 -13.57 -6.83 6.16
C ALA A 76 -14.18 -6.39 7.49
N ILE A 77 -14.00 -5.13 7.86
CA ILE A 77 -14.54 -4.54 9.08
C ILE A 77 -15.89 -3.95 8.72
N ASP A 78 -16.93 -4.31 9.46
CA ASP A 78 -18.26 -3.74 9.25
C ASP A 78 -18.28 -2.29 9.74
N VAL A 79 -18.44 -1.36 8.82
CA VAL A 79 -18.49 0.08 9.04
C VAL A 79 -19.81 0.70 8.56
N GLU A 80 -20.84 -0.15 8.39
CA GLU A 80 -22.17 0.21 7.87
C GLU A 80 -22.09 0.76 6.44
N GLN A 81 -21.76 2.05 6.26
CA GLN A 81 -21.51 2.66 4.95
C GLN A 81 -20.01 2.91 4.78
N GLY A 82 -19.54 2.74 3.54
CA GLY A 82 -18.14 2.90 3.18
C GLY A 82 -17.34 1.60 3.32
N ASP A 83 -16.03 1.71 3.34
CA ASP A 83 -15.10 0.58 3.36
C ASP A 83 -14.13 0.63 4.54
N SER A 84 -13.76 -0.54 5.04
CA SER A 84 -12.61 -0.72 5.94
C SER A 84 -12.09 -2.14 5.85
N THR A 85 -10.86 -2.32 5.41
CA THR A 85 -10.25 -3.63 5.24
C THR A 85 -8.88 -3.69 5.89
N LEU A 86 -8.72 -4.55 6.92
CA LEU A 86 -7.43 -4.82 7.55
C LEU A 86 -6.80 -6.07 6.94
N ILE A 87 -5.54 -5.96 6.54
CA ILE A 87 -4.76 -7.04 5.94
C ILE A 87 -3.53 -7.31 6.80
N LYS A 88 -3.34 -8.58 7.19
CA LYS A 88 -2.09 -9.07 7.74
C LYS A 88 -1.30 -9.79 6.65
N LEU A 89 -0.10 -9.31 6.39
CA LEU A 89 0.82 -9.91 5.43
C LEU A 89 1.64 -11.04 6.10
N PRO A 90 2.14 -12.03 5.32
CA PRO A 90 2.86 -13.18 5.88
C PRO A 90 4.09 -12.86 6.75
N ASN A 91 4.68 -11.69 6.61
CA ASN A 91 5.80 -11.23 7.45
C ASN A 91 5.36 -10.44 8.69
N ASN A 92 4.09 -10.53 9.06
CA ASN A 92 3.43 -9.77 10.13
C ASN A 92 3.36 -8.24 9.90
N GLN A 93 3.63 -7.75 8.71
CA GLN A 93 3.26 -6.38 8.36
C GLN A 93 1.75 -6.27 8.18
N THR A 94 1.22 -5.10 8.48
CA THR A 94 -0.22 -4.84 8.45
C THR A 94 -0.55 -3.65 7.55
N MET A 95 -1.71 -3.74 6.88
CA MET A 95 -2.24 -2.68 6.03
C MET A 95 -3.73 -2.49 6.36
N LEU A 96 -4.12 -1.27 6.63
CA LEU A 96 -5.53 -0.87 6.69
C LEU A 96 -5.87 -0.08 5.42
N ILE A 97 -6.90 -0.49 4.71
CA ILE A 97 -7.45 0.22 3.54
C ILE A 97 -8.79 0.79 3.99
N ASP A 98 -8.87 2.12 4.01
CA ASP A 98 -9.99 2.91 4.52
C ASP A 98 -10.41 2.60 5.97
N ALA A 99 -11.29 3.40 6.53
CA ALA A 99 -11.69 3.29 7.94
C ALA A 99 -13.15 3.71 8.20
N GLY A 100 -13.98 3.77 7.14
CA GLY A 100 -15.39 4.15 7.26
C GLY A 100 -15.63 5.63 7.60
N GLU A 101 -16.88 5.93 7.93
CA GLU A 101 -17.32 7.26 8.37
C GLU A 101 -16.65 7.69 9.70
N ARG A 102 -16.74 8.97 9.99
CA ARG A 102 -16.15 9.57 11.20
C ARG A 102 -16.66 8.94 12.50
N ASP A 103 -17.93 8.56 12.56
CA ASP A 103 -18.57 7.95 13.73
C ASP A 103 -18.20 6.46 13.90
N MET A 104 -17.66 5.82 12.88
CA MET A 104 -17.12 4.45 12.93
C MET A 104 -15.65 4.42 13.37
N GLY A 105 -14.98 5.56 13.50
CA GLY A 105 -13.56 5.65 13.81
C GLY A 105 -13.15 4.94 15.11
N GLU A 106 -13.91 5.09 16.19
CA GLU A 106 -13.66 4.36 17.45
C GLU A 106 -13.80 2.84 17.26
N HIS A 107 -14.80 2.40 16.48
CA HIS A 107 -15.03 0.98 16.20
C HIS A 107 -13.86 0.35 15.43
N VAL A 108 -13.46 1.00 14.33
CA VAL A 108 -12.32 0.53 13.51
C VAL A 108 -11.04 0.55 14.32
N THR A 109 -10.77 1.63 15.05
CA THR A 109 -9.61 1.74 15.93
C THR A 109 -9.56 0.62 16.98
N ALA A 110 -10.70 0.33 17.63
CA ALA A 110 -10.78 -0.75 18.61
C ALA A 110 -10.54 -2.12 17.97
N TYR A 111 -11.10 -2.36 16.79
CA TYR A 111 -10.87 -3.59 16.03
C TYR A 111 -9.38 -3.78 15.71
N VAL A 112 -8.76 -2.75 15.11
CA VAL A 112 -7.34 -2.79 14.72
C VAL A 112 -6.44 -2.98 15.94
N LYS A 113 -6.66 -2.25 17.05
CA LYS A 113 -5.89 -2.41 18.30
C LYS A 113 -5.99 -3.83 18.84
N ASN A 114 -7.22 -4.36 18.96
CA ASN A 114 -7.42 -5.72 19.46
C ASN A 114 -6.72 -6.75 18.57
N PHE A 115 -6.72 -6.54 17.25
CA PHE A 115 -6.01 -7.40 16.32
C PHE A 115 -4.50 -7.31 16.51
N LEU A 116 -3.93 -6.10 16.55
CA LEU A 116 -2.49 -5.87 16.76
C LEU A 116 -2.02 -6.50 18.09
N ASP A 117 -2.75 -6.24 19.16
CA ASP A 117 -2.46 -6.81 20.49
C ASP A 117 -2.50 -8.35 20.47
N GLY A 118 -3.51 -8.93 19.82
CA GLY A 118 -3.65 -10.38 19.68
C GLY A 118 -2.52 -11.06 18.90
N GLU A 119 -1.98 -10.35 17.92
CA GLU A 119 -0.85 -10.80 17.09
C GLU A 119 0.53 -10.40 17.67
N GLY A 120 0.55 -9.63 18.78
CA GLY A 120 1.79 -9.12 19.38
C GLY A 120 2.48 -8.06 18.49
N LEU A 121 1.69 -7.25 17.78
CA LEU A 121 2.14 -6.17 16.90
C LEU A 121 1.89 -4.82 17.57
N GLU A 122 2.71 -3.83 17.27
CA GLU A 122 2.67 -2.54 17.96
C GLU A 122 2.08 -1.41 17.10
N LYS A 123 2.03 -1.59 15.76
CA LYS A 123 1.66 -0.53 14.83
C LYS A 123 1.06 -1.06 13.53
N LEU A 124 0.44 -0.17 12.77
CA LEU A 124 0.14 -0.36 11.36
C LEU A 124 1.36 0.02 10.50
N ASP A 125 1.79 -0.86 9.61
CA ASP A 125 2.84 -0.53 8.65
C ASP A 125 2.32 0.36 7.53
N TYR A 126 1.08 0.15 7.11
CA TYR A 126 0.46 0.88 6.01
C TYR A 126 -0.97 1.27 6.33
N LEU A 127 -1.30 2.53 6.11
CA LEU A 127 -2.67 3.03 6.01
C LEU A 127 -2.88 3.52 4.59
N VAL A 128 -3.90 3.03 3.90
CA VAL A 128 -4.28 3.48 2.57
C VAL A 128 -5.62 4.19 2.66
N LEU A 129 -5.65 5.44 2.23
CA LEU A 129 -6.86 6.23 2.05
C LEU A 129 -7.15 6.23 0.56
N THR A 130 -8.26 5.60 0.13
CA THR A 130 -8.50 5.36 -1.29
C THR A 130 -8.87 6.64 -2.02
N HIS A 131 -9.80 7.43 -1.47
CA HIS A 131 -10.25 8.70 -2.03
C HIS A 131 -10.78 9.63 -0.91
N PRO A 132 -11.07 10.91 -1.17
CA PRO A 132 -11.29 11.91 -0.10
C PRO A 132 -12.66 11.88 0.58
N ASP A 133 -13.56 10.95 0.24
CA ASP A 133 -14.91 10.94 0.78
C ASP A 133 -14.96 10.46 2.24
N SER A 134 -15.85 11.06 3.02
CA SER A 134 -15.86 10.92 4.47
C SER A 134 -16.20 9.52 4.95
N ASP A 135 -17.00 8.77 4.21
CA ASP A 135 -17.39 7.40 4.49
C ASP A 135 -16.27 6.35 4.21
N HIS A 136 -15.13 6.82 3.71
CA HIS A 136 -13.92 6.02 3.57
C HIS A 136 -12.81 6.47 4.50
N ILE A 137 -12.61 7.79 4.62
CA ILE A 137 -11.47 8.32 5.36
C ILE A 137 -11.80 8.89 6.74
N GLY A 138 -13.08 9.01 7.08
CA GLY A 138 -13.51 9.67 8.31
C GLY A 138 -12.97 9.03 9.57
N GLY A 139 -13.07 7.72 9.67
CA GLY A 139 -12.59 6.96 10.81
C GLY A 139 -11.06 6.91 10.94
N ALA A 140 -10.32 7.20 9.84
CA ALA A 140 -8.87 7.21 9.87
C ALA A 140 -8.28 8.29 10.79
N ILE A 141 -9.06 9.31 11.16
CA ILE A 141 -8.67 10.30 12.17
C ILE A 141 -8.43 9.60 13.51
N ASP A 142 -9.38 8.79 13.98
CA ASP A 142 -9.24 8.06 15.24
C ASP A 142 -8.12 7.01 15.17
N VAL A 143 -7.94 6.38 14.02
CA VAL A 143 -6.84 5.44 13.79
C VAL A 143 -5.50 6.16 13.96
N LEU A 144 -5.27 7.28 13.29
CA LEU A 144 -4.03 8.05 13.36
C LEU A 144 -3.80 8.68 14.74
N GLU A 145 -4.85 9.07 15.44
CA GLU A 145 -4.72 9.59 16.80
C GLU A 145 -4.26 8.53 17.80
N ASN A 146 -4.65 7.27 17.60
CA ASN A 146 -4.57 6.22 18.60
C ASN A 146 -3.64 5.06 18.26
N ILE A 147 -3.20 4.93 17.01
CA ILE A 147 -2.34 3.85 16.53
C ILE A 147 -1.15 4.48 15.81
N GLU A 148 0.05 3.96 16.08
CA GLU A 148 1.24 4.35 15.32
C GLU A 148 1.12 3.82 13.90
N VAL A 149 1.30 4.68 12.89
CA VAL A 149 1.24 4.35 11.47
C VAL A 149 2.55 4.73 10.79
N ASP A 150 3.20 3.77 10.15
CA ASP A 150 4.49 4.00 9.50
C ASP A 150 4.35 4.79 8.19
N THR A 151 3.45 4.33 7.31
CA THR A 151 3.29 4.92 5.98
C THR A 151 1.82 5.11 5.65
N VAL A 152 1.47 6.30 5.25
CA VAL A 152 0.14 6.64 4.74
C VAL A 152 0.21 6.83 3.24
N PHE A 153 -0.61 6.07 2.52
CA PHE A 153 -0.88 6.27 1.10
C PHE A 153 -2.18 7.04 0.96
N ARG A 154 -2.20 8.08 0.17
CA ARG A 154 -3.42 8.80 -0.19
C ARG A 154 -3.34 9.39 -1.58
N PRO A 155 -4.46 9.61 -2.27
CA PRO A 155 -4.44 10.32 -3.54
C PRO A 155 -4.00 11.78 -3.34
N LYS A 156 -3.45 12.37 -4.37
CA LYS A 156 -3.14 13.79 -4.39
C LYS A 156 -4.39 14.56 -4.80
N VAL A 157 -5.13 15.01 -3.82
CA VAL A 157 -6.30 15.87 -4.02
C VAL A 157 -5.89 17.31 -3.73
N TYR A 158 -6.31 18.23 -4.57
CA TYR A 158 -6.00 19.65 -4.40
C TYR A 158 -7.03 20.35 -3.52
N THR A 159 -6.59 21.26 -2.69
CA THR A 159 -7.50 22.16 -1.97
C THR A 159 -8.18 23.13 -2.95
N GLN A 160 -9.29 23.71 -2.56
CA GLN A 160 -9.99 24.69 -3.39
C GLN A 160 -9.07 25.87 -3.77
N GLU A 161 -8.21 26.31 -2.85
CA GLU A 161 -7.24 27.41 -3.10
C GLU A 161 -6.18 26.98 -4.13
N GLU A 162 -5.65 25.76 -4.04
CA GLU A 162 -4.72 25.23 -5.03
C GLU A 162 -5.39 25.09 -6.39
N ALA A 163 -6.61 24.58 -6.44
CA ALA A 163 -7.40 24.41 -7.65
C ALA A 163 -7.71 25.76 -8.33
N GLU A 164 -8.08 26.80 -7.58
CA GLU A 164 -8.32 28.14 -8.09
C GLU A 164 -7.03 28.75 -8.69
N ASN A 165 -5.88 28.47 -8.11
CA ASN A 165 -4.58 28.93 -8.60
C ASN A 165 -4.08 28.18 -9.87
N MET A 166 -4.62 27.00 -10.15
CA MET A 166 -4.25 26.16 -11.30
C MET A 166 -5.10 26.43 -12.56
N SER A 167 -5.49 27.70 -12.81
CA SER A 167 -6.18 28.14 -14.04
C SER A 167 -7.65 27.69 -14.24
N GLY A 168 -8.41 27.54 -13.18
CA GLY A 168 -9.88 27.57 -13.25
C GLY A 168 -10.58 26.34 -13.85
N GLN A 169 -9.90 25.22 -13.99
CA GLN A 169 -10.48 23.99 -14.54
C GLN A 169 -10.69 22.88 -13.50
N ILE A 170 -10.36 23.14 -12.24
CA ILE A 170 -10.33 22.09 -11.21
C ILE A 170 -11.42 22.36 -10.19
N SER A 171 -12.51 21.61 -10.19
CA SER A 171 -13.44 21.57 -9.10
C SER A 171 -13.15 20.33 -8.23
N VAL A 172 -12.35 20.48 -7.20
CA VAL A 172 -12.20 19.43 -6.20
C VAL A 172 -12.76 19.96 -4.90
N SER A 173 -13.82 19.37 -4.41
CA SER A 173 -14.24 19.59 -3.05
C SER A 173 -13.40 18.70 -2.13
N THR A 174 -12.31 19.25 -1.61
CA THR A 174 -11.70 18.64 -0.43
C THR A 174 -12.70 18.75 0.72
N THR A 175 -13.08 17.63 1.29
CA THR A 175 -13.92 17.62 2.47
C THR A 175 -13.13 18.19 3.66
N SER A 176 -13.84 18.74 4.65
CA SER A 176 -13.21 19.16 5.91
C SER A 176 -12.45 18.00 6.59
N THR A 177 -12.94 16.78 6.42
CA THR A 177 -12.33 15.54 6.89
C THR A 177 -10.94 15.33 6.27
N TYR A 178 -10.82 15.50 4.95
CA TYR A 178 -9.54 15.37 4.26
C TYR A 178 -8.50 16.39 4.75
N ALA A 179 -8.93 17.65 4.97
CA ALA A 179 -8.04 18.68 5.50
C ALA A 179 -7.54 18.37 6.93
N VAL A 180 -8.41 17.82 7.79
CA VAL A 180 -8.03 17.38 9.13
C VAL A 180 -7.03 16.22 9.05
N LEU A 181 -7.30 15.24 8.22
CA LEU A 181 -6.41 14.08 8.03
C LEU A 181 -5.02 14.48 7.54
N THR A 182 -4.92 15.36 6.54
CA THR A 182 -3.62 15.81 6.04
C THR A 182 -2.81 16.53 7.13
N SER A 183 -3.46 17.36 7.93
CA SER A 183 -2.81 18.02 9.07
C SER A 183 -2.34 17.03 10.13
N LEU A 184 -3.14 15.98 10.38
CA LEU A 184 -2.80 14.95 11.36
C LEU A 184 -1.65 14.05 10.88
N ILE A 185 -1.61 13.70 9.60
CA ILE A 185 -0.49 12.95 8.98
C ILE A 185 0.83 13.71 9.17
N ASP A 186 0.82 15.03 8.94
CA ASP A 186 1.99 15.89 9.15
C ASP A 186 2.38 15.96 10.65
N GLU A 187 1.41 16.14 11.54
CA GLU A 187 1.64 16.18 13.00
C GLU A 187 2.24 14.88 13.52
N LYS A 188 1.72 13.75 13.10
CA LYS A 188 2.21 12.41 13.48
C LYS A 188 3.51 12.01 12.79
N GLN A 189 3.99 12.81 11.82
CA GLN A 189 5.22 12.55 11.07
C GLN A 189 5.21 11.19 10.34
N CYS A 190 4.06 10.74 9.90
CA CYS A 190 3.93 9.54 9.09
C CYS A 190 4.72 9.71 7.78
N ASN A 191 5.22 8.61 7.24
CA ASN A 191 5.80 8.65 5.91
C ASN A 191 4.66 8.74 4.87
N GLU A 192 4.38 9.94 4.38
CA GLU A 192 3.33 10.21 3.42
C GLU A 192 3.76 9.86 1.99
N VAL A 193 2.90 9.16 1.26
CA VAL A 193 3.11 8.80 -0.14
C VAL A 193 1.82 9.09 -0.92
N PHE A 194 1.93 9.93 -1.94
CA PHE A 194 0.81 10.13 -2.87
C PHE A 194 0.63 8.89 -3.75
N SER A 195 -0.58 8.32 -3.71
CA SER A 195 -0.95 7.16 -4.50
C SER A 195 -0.93 7.50 -5.99
N ASP A 196 -0.28 6.69 -6.78
CA ASP A 196 -0.31 6.71 -8.24
C ASP A 196 -0.02 5.32 -8.80
N ASN A 197 -0.39 5.08 -10.06
CA ASN A 197 -0.19 3.81 -10.74
C ASN A 197 1.29 3.44 -11.03
N SER A 198 2.23 4.24 -10.57
CA SER A 198 3.66 3.90 -10.62
C SER A 198 4.15 3.20 -9.34
N ILE A 199 3.29 3.08 -8.33
CA ILE A 199 3.64 2.48 -7.05
C ILE A 199 3.44 0.97 -7.14
N SER A 200 4.53 0.25 -6.91
CA SER A 200 4.53 -1.19 -6.79
C SER A 200 5.64 -1.60 -5.84
N PHE A 201 5.33 -2.52 -4.91
CA PHE A 201 6.31 -2.99 -3.94
C PHE A 201 5.97 -4.38 -3.42
N TYR A 202 6.99 -5.06 -2.89
CA TYR A 202 6.82 -6.33 -2.19
C TYR A 202 6.83 -6.11 -0.67
N ALA A 203 5.89 -6.74 0.01
CA ALA A 203 5.82 -6.82 1.46
C ALA A 203 5.35 -8.23 1.86
N GLY A 204 6.10 -8.92 2.72
CA GLY A 204 5.76 -10.27 3.18
C GLY A 204 5.55 -11.32 2.09
N GLY A 205 6.25 -11.19 0.96
CA GLY A 205 6.04 -12.08 -0.19
C GLY A 205 4.79 -11.77 -1.02
N CYS A 206 4.05 -10.72 -0.67
CA CYS A 206 2.97 -10.18 -1.49
C CYS A 206 3.49 -9.10 -2.43
N LEU A 207 3.04 -9.10 -3.67
CA LEU A 207 3.19 -7.97 -4.57
C LEU A 207 1.97 -7.06 -4.40
N ILE A 208 2.21 -5.79 -4.09
CA ILE A 208 1.20 -4.76 -3.94
C ILE A 208 1.42 -3.73 -5.03
N GLU A 209 0.43 -3.54 -5.88
CA GLU A 209 0.46 -2.66 -7.04
C GLU A 209 -0.71 -1.68 -6.96
N PHE A 210 -0.42 -0.39 -7.05
CA PHE A 210 -1.46 0.62 -7.22
C PHE A 210 -1.74 0.77 -8.72
N LEU A 211 -2.96 0.49 -9.12
CA LEU A 211 -3.39 0.54 -10.53
C LEU A 211 -4.01 1.89 -10.89
N SER A 212 -4.49 2.63 -9.88
CA SER A 212 -5.10 3.96 -9.94
C SER A 212 -4.69 4.74 -8.67
N PRO A 213 -4.68 6.08 -8.68
CA PRO A 213 -4.91 7.01 -9.80
C PRO A 213 -3.83 6.94 -10.89
N ALA A 214 -4.23 7.18 -12.14
CA ALA A 214 -3.30 7.23 -13.27
C ALA A 214 -2.99 8.66 -13.70
N GLU A 215 -3.90 9.57 -13.42
CA GLU A 215 -3.83 10.99 -13.78
C GLU A 215 -3.59 11.82 -12.52
N ASP A 216 -3.01 13.01 -12.71
CA ASP A 216 -2.78 13.95 -11.60
C ASP A 216 -4.09 14.67 -11.19
N TYR A 217 -5.16 14.52 -11.96
CA TYR A 217 -6.41 15.23 -11.78
C TYR A 217 -7.64 14.46 -12.29
N TYR A 218 -8.72 14.53 -11.51
CA TYR A 218 -10.04 14.00 -11.85
C TYR A 218 -11.14 15.00 -11.47
N SER A 219 -12.32 14.89 -12.08
CA SER A 219 -13.46 15.79 -11.81
C SER A 219 -14.29 15.36 -10.61
N GLU A 220 -14.35 14.06 -10.36
CA GLU A 220 -15.16 13.48 -9.30
C GLU A 220 -14.26 12.82 -8.24
N SER A 221 -14.73 12.81 -6.97
CA SER A 221 -13.95 12.26 -5.85
C SER A 221 -13.65 10.76 -6.01
N ASN A 222 -14.62 9.99 -6.49
CA ASN A 222 -14.50 8.55 -6.68
C ASN A 222 -13.44 8.16 -7.73
N GLU A 223 -13.19 9.04 -8.70
CA GLU A 223 -12.15 8.83 -9.73
C GLU A 223 -10.72 8.87 -9.15
N PHE A 224 -10.55 9.46 -7.94
CA PHE A 224 -9.25 9.41 -7.22
C PHE A 224 -8.99 8.09 -6.52
N SER A 225 -9.95 7.15 -6.52
CA SER A 225 -9.81 5.89 -5.81
C SER A 225 -8.50 5.18 -6.11
N ALA A 226 -7.72 4.95 -5.05
CA ALA A 226 -6.53 4.14 -5.12
C ALA A 226 -6.93 2.67 -5.29
N VAL A 227 -6.96 2.21 -6.53
CA VAL A 227 -7.22 0.79 -6.83
C VAL A 227 -5.96 -0.01 -6.59
N ILE A 228 -6.06 -1.04 -5.74
CA ILE A 228 -4.91 -1.83 -5.31
C ILE A 228 -5.09 -3.28 -5.74
N MET A 229 -4.12 -3.81 -6.45
CA MET A 229 -3.96 -5.24 -6.71
C MET A 229 -2.94 -5.80 -5.72
N LEU A 230 -3.38 -6.72 -4.86
CA LEU A 230 -2.51 -7.49 -3.99
C LEU A 230 -2.39 -8.91 -4.53
N THR A 231 -1.19 -9.33 -4.84
CA THR A 231 -0.89 -10.69 -5.30
C THR A 231 -0.13 -11.45 -4.22
N TYR A 232 -0.72 -12.53 -3.73
CA TYR A 232 -0.08 -13.48 -2.81
C TYR A 232 -0.07 -14.88 -3.43
N GLN A 233 1.12 -15.41 -3.68
CA GLN A 233 1.29 -16.67 -4.40
C GLN A 233 0.58 -16.62 -5.78
N THR A 234 -0.45 -17.46 -5.98
CA THR A 234 -1.25 -17.52 -7.21
C THR A 234 -2.59 -16.80 -7.09
N LYS A 235 -2.84 -16.12 -5.97
CA LYS A 235 -4.11 -15.43 -5.72
C LYS A 235 -3.92 -13.93 -5.88
N LYS A 236 -4.92 -13.30 -6.46
CA LYS A 236 -5.00 -11.86 -6.63
C LYS A 236 -6.24 -11.35 -5.93
N PHE A 237 -6.07 -10.26 -5.21
CA PHE A 237 -7.13 -9.54 -4.51
C PHE A 237 -7.14 -8.12 -5.06
N LEU A 238 -8.30 -7.66 -5.48
CA LEU A 238 -8.48 -6.32 -6.02
C LEU A 238 -9.35 -5.52 -5.06
N PHE A 239 -8.81 -4.40 -4.59
CA PHE A 239 -9.50 -3.43 -3.75
C PHE A 239 -9.74 -2.18 -4.59
N MET A 240 -11.01 -1.84 -4.79
CA MET A 240 -11.41 -0.83 -5.78
C MET A 240 -11.68 0.54 -5.14
N GLY A 241 -11.93 0.60 -3.81
CA GLY A 241 -12.58 1.75 -3.23
C GLY A 241 -13.89 2.03 -3.97
N ASP A 242 -14.21 3.28 -4.21
CA ASP A 242 -15.38 3.70 -4.97
C ASP A 242 -15.06 4.01 -6.45
N ALA A 243 -14.04 3.33 -7.00
CA ALA A 243 -13.70 3.51 -8.41
C ALA A 243 -14.93 3.29 -9.30
N ASP A 244 -15.27 4.31 -10.04
CA ASP A 244 -16.44 4.35 -10.89
C ASP A 244 -16.21 3.68 -12.27
N GLN A 245 -17.22 3.71 -13.11
CA GLN A 245 -17.15 3.14 -14.47
C GLN A 245 -16.02 3.75 -15.31
N THR A 246 -15.66 5.02 -15.09
CA THR A 246 -14.57 5.69 -15.81
C THR A 246 -13.24 5.03 -15.47
N ILE A 247 -12.99 4.80 -14.19
CA ILE A 247 -11.77 4.15 -13.71
C ILE A 247 -11.77 2.67 -14.10
N GLU A 248 -12.89 1.95 -13.96
CA GLU A 248 -13.00 0.56 -14.39
C GLU A 248 -12.65 0.40 -15.88
N GLN A 249 -13.19 1.25 -16.75
CA GLN A 249 -12.88 1.21 -18.19
C GLN A 249 -11.41 1.49 -18.45
N SER A 250 -10.82 2.48 -17.76
CA SER A 250 -9.40 2.79 -17.86
C SER A 250 -8.50 1.62 -17.42
N LEU A 251 -8.91 0.87 -16.40
CA LEU A 251 -8.20 -0.34 -15.96
C LEU A 251 -8.29 -1.46 -16.99
N ILE A 252 -9.48 -1.68 -17.57
CA ILE A 252 -9.69 -2.66 -18.64
C ILE A 252 -8.82 -2.33 -19.86
N ASP A 253 -8.78 -1.07 -20.26
CA ASP A 253 -7.99 -0.62 -21.42
C ASP A 253 -6.48 -0.79 -21.23
N ARG A 254 -6.01 -0.72 -19.97
CA ARG A 254 -4.57 -0.83 -19.64
C ARG A 254 -4.11 -2.25 -19.31
N TYR A 255 -4.98 -3.07 -18.74
CA TYR A 255 -4.61 -4.36 -18.16
C TYR A 255 -5.47 -5.53 -18.66
N GLY A 256 -6.53 -5.27 -19.44
CA GLY A 256 -7.50 -6.24 -19.97
C GLY A 256 -7.06 -7.05 -21.17
#